data_865ddbd6e1baf0a29c477b054455ccf4
#
_entry.id   865ddbd6e1baf0a29c477b054455ccf4
#
_cell.length_a   1.000
_cell.length_b   1.000
_cell.length_c   1.000
_cell.angle_alpha   90.00
_cell.angle_beta   90.00
_cell.angle_gamma   90.00
#
_symmetry.space_group_name_H-M   'P 1'
#
loop_
_entity.id
_entity.type
_entity.pdbx_description
1 polymer ?
#
loop_
_entity_poly.entity_id
_entity_poly.type
_entity_poly.pdbx_seq_one_letter_code
_entity_poly.pdbx_strand_id
1 'polypeptide(L)'
;MIATRRQLVAAIACMAIALPLSSIAAEDKAAQKPQKERVVIQVSDADPQKWNLALNNAKNIQTDLGADKTEVEIVAYGPGIGMLKADAIVANRVEDAVASGVKVVACENTMKSLKISRDDMNRKIDYVGAGVVELMRRQQQGYAYIRP
;
A
#
# COMPACT_ATOMS: atom_id res chain seq x y z
N MET A 1 82.74 36.72 32.68
CA MET A 1 82.50 35.59 33.55
C MET A 1 81.44 34.73 32.87
N ILE A 2 81.82 33.65 32.47
CA ILE A 2 81.38 32.42 31.83
C ILE A 2 79.97 32.00 32.21
N ALA A 3 79.06 31.86 31.25
CA ALA A 3 77.81 31.12 31.46
C ALA A 3 77.59 30.14 30.30
N THR A 4 77.55 28.91 30.66
CA THR A 4 77.56 27.70 29.86
C THR A 4 76.20 27.44 29.17
N ARG A 5 76.24 27.26 27.84
CA ARG A 5 75.11 26.74 27.08
C ARG A 5 74.85 25.25 27.39
N ARG A 6 73.66 24.88 27.78
CA ARG A 6 73.17 23.51 27.74
C ARG A 6 72.08 23.40 26.67
N GLN A 7 72.44 22.66 25.61
CA GLN A 7 71.49 22.31 24.58
C GLN A 7 70.57 21.20 25.08
N LEU A 8 69.27 21.43 25.02
CA LEU A 8 68.26 20.39 25.21
C LEU A 8 67.81 19.90 23.82
N VAL A 9 68.13 18.65 23.51
CA VAL A 9 67.66 17.94 22.35
C VAL A 9 66.23 17.47 22.64
N ALA A 10 65.27 18.05 21.94
CA ALA A 10 63.87 17.59 22.04
C ALA A 10 63.69 16.44 21.06
N ALA A 11 63.46 15.26 21.59
CA ALA A 11 63.06 14.09 20.79
C ALA A 11 61.56 14.24 20.40
N ILE A 12 61.32 14.33 19.11
CA ILE A 12 59.93 14.32 18.55
C ILE A 12 59.52 12.87 18.43
N ALA A 13 58.63 12.43 19.34
CA ALA A 13 57.96 11.14 19.25
C ALA A 13 56.84 11.24 18.19
N CYS A 14 57.05 10.59 17.05
CA CYS A 14 55.98 10.40 16.04
C CYS A 14 54.93 9.41 16.60
N MET A 15 53.83 9.98 17.05
CA MET A 15 52.66 9.20 17.48
C MET A 15 51.88 8.82 16.22
N ALA A 16 52.05 7.58 15.74
CA ALA A 16 51.24 7.03 14.65
C ALA A 16 49.80 6.81 15.14
N ILE A 17 48.90 7.66 14.72
CA ILE A 17 47.47 7.48 14.95
C ILE A 17 46.98 6.40 13.99
N ALA A 18 46.83 5.16 14.49
CA ALA A 18 46.15 4.10 13.79
C ALA A 18 44.63 4.41 13.79
N LEU A 19 44.11 4.89 12.65
CA LEU A 19 42.68 4.97 12.43
C LEU A 19 42.11 3.57 12.32
N PRO A 20 41.09 3.21 13.10
CA PRO A 20 40.41 1.94 12.88
C PRO A 20 39.71 2.00 11.52
N LEU A 21 40.04 1.09 10.61
CA LEU A 21 39.22 0.79 9.45
C LEU A 21 37.88 0.32 9.99
N SER A 22 36.89 1.21 9.97
CA SER A 22 35.48 0.83 10.17
C SER A 22 35.15 -0.14 9.05
N SER A 23 35.04 -1.41 9.39
CA SER A 23 34.43 -2.43 8.54
C SER A 23 33.04 -1.95 8.21
N ILE A 24 32.82 -1.56 6.96
CA ILE A 24 31.50 -1.41 6.39
C ILE A 24 30.92 -2.81 6.48
N ALA A 25 30.08 -3.02 7.51
CA ALA A 25 29.27 -4.22 7.61
C ALA A 25 28.44 -4.23 6.32
N ALA A 26 28.70 -5.22 5.47
CA ALA A 26 27.80 -5.57 4.40
C ALA A 26 26.47 -5.86 5.09
N GLU A 27 25.49 -4.95 4.94
CA GLU A 27 24.12 -5.21 5.35
C GLU A 27 23.70 -6.48 4.63
N ASP A 28 23.56 -7.51 5.43
CA ASP A 28 23.02 -8.81 5.06
C ASP A 28 21.64 -8.51 4.44
N LYS A 29 21.56 -8.57 3.13
CA LYS A 29 20.32 -8.49 2.39
C LYS A 29 19.57 -9.77 2.71
N ALA A 30 19.05 -9.84 3.97
CA ALA A 30 18.12 -10.87 4.37
C ALA A 30 17.08 -10.95 3.25
N ALA A 31 16.94 -12.12 2.64
CA ALA A 31 16.04 -12.38 1.52
C ALA A 31 14.63 -11.88 1.89
N GLN A 32 14.32 -10.65 1.55
CA GLN A 32 13.00 -10.08 1.73
C GLN A 32 12.06 -10.95 0.89
N LYS A 33 11.17 -11.66 1.59
CA LYS A 33 10.06 -12.36 0.96
C LYS A 33 9.46 -11.43 -0.09
N PRO A 34 9.27 -11.85 -1.35
CA PRO A 34 8.81 -10.96 -2.41
C PRO A 34 7.55 -10.24 -1.93
N GLN A 35 7.67 -8.92 -1.77
CA GLN A 35 6.58 -8.10 -1.29
C GLN A 35 5.56 -8.00 -2.44
N LYS A 36 4.29 -8.32 -2.15
CA LYS A 36 3.23 -8.19 -3.15
C LYS A 36 3.06 -6.73 -3.57
N GLU A 37 2.82 -6.50 -4.84
CA GLU A 37 2.37 -5.21 -5.35
C GLU A 37 0.97 -4.92 -4.83
N ARG A 38 0.79 -3.78 -4.16
CA ARG A 38 -0.44 -3.46 -3.45
C ARG A 38 -1.15 -2.27 -4.06
N VAL A 39 -2.43 -2.42 -4.37
CA VAL A 39 -3.23 -1.39 -5.03
C VAL A 39 -4.58 -1.25 -4.34
N VAL A 40 -4.99 0.00 -4.09
CA VAL A 40 -6.34 0.33 -3.65
C VAL A 40 -7.04 1.20 -4.70
N ILE A 41 -8.23 0.77 -5.12
CA ILE A 41 -9.02 1.42 -6.17
C ILE A 41 -10.25 2.06 -5.51
N GLN A 42 -10.40 3.37 -5.66
CA GLN A 42 -11.57 4.10 -5.18
C GLN A 42 -12.72 4.04 -6.18
N VAL A 43 -13.94 3.77 -5.70
CA VAL A 43 -15.18 3.94 -6.45
C VAL A 43 -16.14 4.82 -5.67
N SER A 44 -16.34 6.06 -6.12
CA SER A 44 -17.22 7.02 -5.45
C SER A 44 -18.34 7.60 -6.35
N ASP A 45 -18.36 7.25 -7.62
CA ASP A 45 -19.29 7.79 -8.60
C ASP A 45 -20.43 6.79 -8.89
N ALA A 46 -21.65 7.30 -9.14
CA ALA A 46 -22.81 6.48 -9.57
C ALA A 46 -22.78 6.23 -11.09
N ASP A 47 -21.61 5.97 -11.66
CA ASP A 47 -21.42 5.80 -13.08
C ASP A 47 -21.01 4.34 -13.41
N PRO A 48 -21.87 3.58 -14.10
CA PRO A 48 -21.56 2.22 -14.51
C PRO A 48 -20.31 2.09 -15.39
N GLN A 49 -19.93 3.11 -16.14
CA GLN A 49 -18.70 3.07 -16.94
C GLN A 49 -17.47 3.09 -16.03
N LYS A 50 -17.49 3.92 -14.98
CA LYS A 50 -16.44 3.96 -13.96
C LYS A 50 -16.38 2.68 -13.15
N TRP A 51 -17.50 2.05 -12.82
CA TRP A 51 -17.55 0.75 -12.16
C TRP A 51 -16.87 -0.34 -13.01
N ASN A 52 -17.21 -0.37 -14.30
CA ASN A 52 -16.55 -1.28 -15.23
C ASN A 52 -15.06 -1.00 -15.38
N LEU A 53 -14.66 0.27 -15.40
CA LEU A 53 -13.26 0.67 -15.48
C LEU A 53 -12.49 0.23 -14.23
N ALA A 54 -13.06 0.39 -13.03
CA ALA A 54 -12.45 -0.08 -11.78
C ALA A 54 -12.20 -1.60 -11.79
N LEU A 55 -13.21 -2.38 -12.25
CA LEU A 55 -13.10 -3.84 -12.37
C LEU A 55 -12.08 -4.25 -13.45
N ASN A 56 -12.02 -3.52 -14.57
CA ASN A 56 -11.01 -3.73 -15.60
C ASN A 56 -9.60 -3.46 -15.08
N ASN A 57 -9.42 -2.37 -14.34
CA ASN A 57 -8.13 -2.02 -13.75
C ASN A 57 -7.65 -3.12 -12.78
N ALA A 58 -8.52 -3.61 -11.91
CA ALA A 58 -8.20 -4.71 -11.00
C ALA A 58 -7.77 -5.97 -11.78
N LYS A 59 -8.52 -6.35 -12.81
CA LYS A 59 -8.20 -7.49 -13.66
C LYS A 59 -6.87 -7.31 -14.41
N ASN A 60 -6.61 -6.13 -14.99
CA ASN A 60 -5.39 -5.85 -15.73
C ASN A 60 -4.16 -5.95 -14.81
N ILE A 61 -4.24 -5.39 -13.59
CA ILE A 61 -3.17 -5.49 -12.58
C ILE A 61 -2.84 -6.96 -12.30
N GLN A 62 -3.86 -7.80 -12.07
CA GLN A 62 -3.66 -9.23 -11.81
C GLN A 62 -3.13 -9.99 -13.04
N THR A 63 -3.55 -9.59 -14.25
CA THR A 63 -3.10 -10.22 -15.50
C THR A 63 -1.64 -9.91 -15.78
N ASP A 64 -1.21 -8.66 -15.58
CA ASP A 64 0.14 -8.22 -15.93
C ASP A 64 1.18 -8.61 -14.88
N LEU A 65 0.80 -8.56 -13.59
CA LEU A 65 1.74 -8.76 -12.48
C LEU A 65 1.63 -10.15 -11.83
N GLY A 66 0.54 -10.86 -12.07
CA GLY A 66 0.20 -12.13 -11.43
C GLY A 66 -0.71 -11.95 -10.20
N ALA A 67 -1.80 -12.70 -10.13
CA ALA A 67 -2.75 -12.62 -9.02
C ALA A 67 -2.13 -13.02 -7.67
N ASP A 68 -1.18 -13.93 -7.68
CA ASP A 68 -0.42 -14.38 -6.50
C ASP A 68 0.59 -13.34 -5.99
N LYS A 69 1.02 -12.43 -6.86
CA LYS A 69 1.99 -11.37 -6.58
C LYS A 69 1.35 -10.01 -6.30
N THR A 70 0.03 -9.92 -6.41
CA THR A 70 -0.71 -8.68 -6.20
C THR A 70 -1.66 -8.76 -5.01
N GLU A 71 -1.98 -7.61 -4.45
CA GLU A 71 -3.03 -7.42 -3.47
C GLU A 71 -3.85 -6.21 -3.90
N VAL A 72 -5.05 -6.47 -4.43
CA VAL A 72 -5.92 -5.44 -4.99
C VAL A 72 -7.16 -5.30 -4.11
N GLU A 73 -7.47 -4.08 -3.69
CA GLU A 73 -8.69 -3.76 -2.95
C GLU A 73 -9.50 -2.69 -3.67
N ILE A 74 -10.79 -2.93 -3.85
CA ILE A 74 -11.76 -1.93 -4.36
C ILE A 74 -12.58 -1.43 -3.17
N VAL A 75 -12.58 -0.12 -2.96
CA VAL A 75 -13.34 0.55 -1.88
C VAL A 75 -14.45 1.39 -2.49
N ALA A 76 -15.72 0.99 -2.30
CA ALA A 76 -16.88 1.72 -2.78
C ALA A 76 -17.58 2.47 -1.64
N TYR A 77 -17.83 3.77 -1.85
CA TYR A 77 -18.53 4.63 -0.90
C TYR A 77 -19.27 5.78 -1.63
N GLY A 78 -20.06 6.56 -0.90
CA GLY A 78 -20.90 7.59 -1.49
C GLY A 78 -21.78 7.02 -2.62
N PRO A 79 -21.99 7.75 -3.71
CA PRO A 79 -22.79 7.25 -4.84
C PRO A 79 -22.24 5.95 -5.47
N GLY A 80 -20.93 5.69 -5.35
CA GLY A 80 -20.28 4.47 -5.86
C GLY A 80 -20.74 3.18 -5.17
N ILE A 81 -21.39 3.27 -4.00
CA ILE A 81 -21.94 2.12 -3.29
C ILE A 81 -22.91 1.30 -4.15
N GLY A 82 -23.57 1.96 -5.14
CA GLY A 82 -24.47 1.34 -6.09
C GLY A 82 -23.85 0.20 -6.89
N MET A 83 -22.52 0.25 -7.12
CA MET A 83 -21.76 -0.83 -7.75
C MET A 83 -21.90 -2.17 -7.04
N LEU A 84 -22.08 -2.12 -5.71
CA LEU A 84 -22.02 -3.29 -4.84
C LEU A 84 -23.40 -3.82 -4.41
N LYS A 85 -24.48 -3.28 -4.96
CA LYS A 85 -25.82 -3.81 -4.71
C LYS A 85 -26.00 -5.17 -5.37
N ALA A 86 -26.87 -6.00 -4.81
CA ALA A 86 -27.17 -7.33 -5.33
C ALA A 86 -27.75 -7.28 -6.76
N ASP A 87 -28.52 -6.23 -7.06
CA ASP A 87 -29.16 -5.97 -8.35
C ASP A 87 -28.34 -5.06 -9.29
N ALA A 88 -27.08 -4.75 -8.94
CA ALA A 88 -26.21 -3.91 -9.77
C ALA A 88 -25.94 -4.57 -11.13
N ILE A 89 -25.92 -3.78 -12.19
CA ILE A 89 -25.63 -4.28 -13.56
C ILE A 89 -24.25 -4.94 -13.69
N VAL A 90 -23.36 -4.69 -12.73
CA VAL A 90 -22.01 -5.28 -12.66
C VAL A 90 -21.89 -6.34 -11.58
N ALA A 91 -22.99 -6.78 -10.94
CA ALA A 91 -22.96 -7.71 -9.80
C ALA A 91 -22.14 -8.98 -10.08
N ASN A 92 -22.37 -9.65 -11.22
CA ASN A 92 -21.61 -10.84 -11.62
C ASN A 92 -20.10 -10.53 -11.74
N ARG A 93 -19.73 -9.37 -12.30
CA ARG A 93 -18.33 -8.96 -12.43
C ARG A 93 -17.67 -8.66 -11.08
N VAL A 94 -18.44 -8.16 -10.11
CA VAL A 94 -17.97 -8.01 -8.73
C VAL A 94 -17.67 -9.38 -8.11
N GLU A 95 -18.56 -10.36 -8.31
CA GLU A 95 -18.34 -11.74 -7.84
C GLU A 95 -17.13 -12.39 -8.50
N ASP A 96 -16.94 -12.20 -9.81
CA ASP A 96 -15.76 -12.68 -10.52
C ASP A 96 -14.46 -12.05 -9.98
N ALA A 97 -14.47 -10.75 -9.70
CA ALA A 97 -13.34 -10.05 -9.10
C ALA A 97 -12.99 -10.62 -7.71
N VAL A 98 -14.01 -10.83 -6.86
CA VAL A 98 -13.80 -11.46 -5.54
C VAL A 98 -13.28 -12.89 -5.68
N ALA A 99 -13.82 -13.67 -6.61
CA ALA A 99 -13.36 -15.04 -6.87
C ALA A 99 -11.91 -15.09 -7.36
N SER A 100 -11.44 -14.04 -8.07
CA SER A 100 -10.03 -13.91 -8.47
C SER A 100 -9.10 -13.37 -7.38
N GLY A 101 -9.62 -13.14 -6.16
CA GLY A 101 -8.83 -12.68 -5.02
C GLY A 101 -8.75 -11.15 -4.85
N VAL A 102 -9.55 -10.38 -5.59
CA VAL A 102 -9.71 -8.95 -5.35
C VAL A 102 -10.57 -8.76 -4.10
N LYS A 103 -10.09 -7.99 -3.14
CA LYS A 103 -10.90 -7.58 -2.00
C LYS A 103 -11.85 -6.45 -2.41
N VAL A 104 -13.14 -6.60 -2.18
CA VAL A 104 -14.15 -5.58 -2.50
C VAL A 104 -14.89 -5.21 -1.23
N VAL A 105 -14.87 -3.91 -0.87
CA VAL A 105 -15.44 -3.44 0.40
C VAL A 105 -16.45 -2.32 0.22
N ALA A 106 -17.55 -2.40 0.97
CA ALA A 106 -18.59 -1.38 1.06
C ALA A 106 -18.43 -0.51 2.30
N CYS A 107 -18.66 0.79 2.16
CA CYS A 107 -18.66 1.75 3.26
C CYS A 107 -19.97 1.69 4.08
N GLU A 108 -19.91 1.23 5.34
CA GLU A 108 -21.08 1.16 6.21
C GLU A 108 -21.69 2.53 6.55
N ASN A 109 -20.86 3.59 6.65
CA ASN A 109 -21.38 4.95 6.85
C ASN A 109 -22.24 5.42 5.68
N THR A 110 -21.84 5.08 4.45
CA THR A 110 -22.64 5.34 3.25
C THR A 110 -23.95 4.54 3.28
N MET A 111 -23.88 3.25 3.62
CA MET A 111 -25.07 2.41 3.72
C MET A 111 -26.07 2.97 4.72
N LYS A 112 -25.60 3.37 5.92
CA LYS A 112 -26.44 4.03 6.93
C LYS A 112 -27.10 5.31 6.41
N SER A 113 -26.31 6.17 5.75
CA SER A 113 -26.81 7.44 5.20
C SER A 113 -27.88 7.24 4.13
N LEU A 114 -27.73 6.22 3.30
CA LEU A 114 -28.63 5.88 2.21
C LEU A 114 -29.72 4.87 2.60
N LYS A 115 -29.75 4.44 3.86
CA LYS A 115 -30.69 3.44 4.40
C LYS A 115 -30.64 2.11 3.61
N ILE A 116 -29.46 1.72 3.17
CA ILE A 116 -29.19 0.44 2.49
C ILE A 116 -28.88 -0.61 3.56
N SER A 117 -29.55 -1.75 3.51
CA SER A 117 -29.29 -2.90 4.37
C SER A 117 -28.21 -3.82 3.77
N ARG A 118 -27.67 -4.75 4.54
CA ARG A 118 -26.75 -5.77 4.01
C ARG A 118 -27.46 -6.76 3.07
N ASP A 119 -28.77 -6.94 3.22
CA ASP A 119 -29.58 -7.82 2.35
C ASP A 119 -29.73 -7.23 0.94
N ASP A 120 -29.57 -5.89 0.79
CA ASP A 120 -29.59 -5.21 -0.49
C ASP A 120 -28.24 -5.31 -1.23
N MET A 121 -27.19 -5.82 -0.56
CA MET A 121 -25.82 -5.83 -1.07
C MET A 121 -25.43 -7.20 -1.63
N ASN A 122 -24.43 -7.20 -2.52
CA ASN A 122 -23.81 -8.42 -2.99
C ASN A 122 -23.23 -9.22 -1.81
N ARG A 123 -23.51 -10.53 -1.76
CA ARG A 123 -23.13 -11.40 -0.63
C ARG A 123 -21.64 -11.74 -0.56
N LYS A 124 -20.87 -11.44 -1.60
CA LYS A 124 -19.45 -11.80 -1.71
C LYS A 124 -18.49 -10.70 -1.25
N ILE A 125 -19.01 -9.52 -0.92
CA ILE A 125 -18.20 -8.36 -0.53
C ILE A 125 -17.99 -8.30 0.98
N ASP A 126 -16.97 -7.55 1.38
CA ASP A 126 -16.71 -7.18 2.77
C ASP A 126 -17.21 -5.77 3.09
N TYR A 127 -17.10 -5.37 4.36
CA TYR A 127 -17.59 -4.09 4.85
C TYR A 127 -16.52 -3.38 5.67
N VAL A 128 -16.47 -2.05 5.53
CA VAL A 128 -15.60 -1.17 6.32
C VAL A 128 -16.42 -0.02 6.90
N GLY A 129 -16.13 0.40 8.11
CA GLY A 129 -16.90 1.46 8.78
C GLY A 129 -16.94 2.76 7.97
N ALA A 130 -15.79 3.20 7.43
CA ALA A 130 -15.68 4.40 6.62
C ALA A 130 -14.73 4.17 5.43
N GLY A 131 -15.24 4.22 4.21
CA GLY A 131 -14.46 3.98 2.99
C GLY A 131 -13.27 4.93 2.83
N VAL A 132 -13.44 6.21 3.14
CA VAL A 132 -12.34 7.20 3.06
C VAL A 132 -11.22 6.89 4.07
N VAL A 133 -11.56 6.38 5.25
CA VAL A 133 -10.56 5.98 6.26
C VAL A 133 -9.83 4.71 5.80
N GLU A 134 -10.54 3.77 5.18
CA GLU A 134 -9.90 2.60 4.57
C GLU A 134 -8.90 2.99 3.50
N LEU A 135 -9.26 3.88 2.56
CA LEU A 135 -8.35 4.40 1.54
C LEU A 135 -7.09 5.05 2.16
N MET A 136 -7.27 5.86 3.21
CA MET A 136 -6.15 6.49 3.92
C MET A 136 -5.23 5.43 4.55
N ARG A 137 -5.80 4.44 5.25
CA ARG A 137 -5.02 3.36 5.88
C ARG A 137 -4.26 2.52 4.87
N ARG A 138 -4.89 2.19 3.73
CA ARG A 138 -4.22 1.44 2.67
C ARG A 138 -3.03 2.21 2.10
N GLN A 139 -3.18 3.51 1.84
CA GLN A 139 -2.07 4.35 1.39
C GLN A 139 -0.94 4.39 2.43
N GLN A 140 -1.24 4.52 3.73
CA GLN A 140 -0.24 4.45 4.80
C GLN A 140 0.47 3.09 4.87
N GLN A 141 -0.19 2.02 4.43
CA GLN A 141 0.38 0.67 4.31
C GLN A 141 1.16 0.47 3.01
N GLY A 142 1.32 1.51 2.17
CA GLY A 142 2.09 1.47 0.94
C GLY A 142 1.30 0.96 -0.28
N TYR A 143 -0.03 0.99 -0.25
CA TYR A 143 -0.85 0.72 -1.44
C TYR A 143 -0.77 1.87 -2.43
N ALA A 144 -0.55 1.58 -3.69
CA ALA A 144 -0.77 2.54 -4.77
C ALA A 144 -2.25 2.88 -4.86
N TYR A 145 -2.59 4.17 -4.91
CA TYR A 145 -3.97 4.63 -4.99
C TYR A 145 -4.37 4.90 -6.44
N ILE A 146 -5.51 4.33 -6.86
CA ILE A 146 -6.08 4.54 -8.19
C ILE A 146 -7.54 5.02 -8.04
N ARG A 147 -7.89 6.03 -8.82
CA ARG A 147 -9.27 6.50 -8.98
C ARG A 147 -9.62 6.52 -10.47
N PRO A 148 -10.53 5.67 -10.95
CA PRO A 148 -11.02 5.63 -12.32
C PRO A 148 -11.87 6.84 -12.69
#